data_9d71348970027d2d26dc7c47d97c2eee
#
_entry.id   9d71348970027d2d26dc7c47d97c2eee
#
_cell.length_a   1.000
_cell.length_b   1.000
_cell.length_c   1.000
_cell.angle_alpha   90.00
_cell.angle_beta   90.00
_cell.angle_gamma   90.00
#
_symmetry.space_group_name_H-M   'P 1'
#
loop_
_entity.id
_entity.type
_entity.pdbx_description
1 polymer ?
#
loop_
_entity_poly.entity_id
_entity_poly.type
_entity_poly.pdbx_seq_one_letter_code
_entity_poly.pdbx_strand_id
1 'polypeptide(L)'
;DIKGLSAVNLRRCKRFYLFYNQENTIWSQLVTKLSDSTIFEIPWGHHILLLSKIGSPQEALFYIHKTIENGWSRSILEYHIEKDLFHQQGKSINNFTQTLLPPQSELANELLKDPYHFDFLQLSEKALERDIECGLVQQISKFLLELGKGFAYMGHQYLLKVWKKEYRLDLLFYHTRLKAYIVIELKAKEFEPEFIGKLNFYISAI
;
A
#
# COMPACT_ATOMS: atom_id res chain seq x y z
N ASP A 1 25.84 23.46 -27.50
CA ASP A 1 24.92 23.06 -26.42
C ASP A 1 24.87 21.53 -26.36
N ILE A 2 25.32 20.97 -25.24
CA ILE A 2 25.24 19.52 -25.02
C ILE A 2 23.82 19.22 -24.52
N LYS A 3 23.08 18.35 -25.21
CA LYS A 3 21.74 17.91 -24.81
C LYS A 3 21.79 17.34 -23.38
N GLY A 4 20.92 17.81 -22.49
CA GLY A 4 20.85 17.38 -21.09
C GLY A 4 21.58 18.25 -20.07
N LEU A 5 22.46 19.17 -20.48
CA LEU A 5 23.22 20.06 -19.59
C LEU A 5 22.61 21.47 -19.47
N SER A 6 21.30 21.58 -19.47
CA SER A 6 20.66 22.87 -19.16
C SER A 6 20.93 23.28 -17.71
N ALA A 7 20.93 24.59 -17.42
CA ALA A 7 21.12 25.11 -16.06
C ALA A 7 20.11 24.54 -15.04
N VAL A 8 18.91 24.17 -15.50
CA VAL A 8 17.89 23.52 -14.70
C VAL A 8 18.29 22.08 -14.35
N ASN A 9 18.76 21.31 -15.33
CA ASN A 9 19.22 19.95 -15.09
C ASN A 9 20.46 19.88 -14.22
N LEU A 10 21.42 20.81 -14.40
CA LEU A 10 22.60 20.89 -13.53
C LEU A 10 22.24 21.19 -12.08
N ARG A 11 21.25 22.07 -11.85
CA ARG A 11 20.73 22.33 -10.48
C ARG A 11 20.06 21.09 -9.89
N ARG A 12 19.32 20.32 -10.67
CA ARG A 12 18.69 19.05 -10.25
C ARG A 12 19.75 17.99 -9.92
N CYS A 13 20.78 17.84 -10.75
CA CYS A 13 21.90 16.93 -10.46
C CYS A 13 22.66 17.34 -9.19
N LYS A 14 22.93 18.63 -9.01
CA LYS A 14 23.53 19.12 -7.75
C LYS A 14 22.66 18.80 -6.54
N ARG A 15 21.33 19.02 -6.64
CA ARG A 15 20.39 18.72 -5.55
C ARG A 15 20.34 17.22 -5.26
N PHE A 16 20.32 16.37 -6.30
CA PHE A 16 20.39 14.92 -6.17
C PHE A 16 21.66 14.49 -5.43
N TYR A 17 22.81 14.97 -5.86
CA TYR A 17 24.08 14.66 -5.21
C TYR A 17 24.08 15.08 -3.74
N LEU A 18 23.73 16.34 -3.44
CA LEU A 18 23.70 16.84 -2.07
C LEU A 18 22.67 16.10 -1.19
N PHE A 19 21.53 15.74 -1.73
CA PHE A 19 20.47 15.05 -0.99
C PHE A 19 20.91 13.64 -0.60
N TYR A 20 21.50 12.90 -1.54
CA TYR A 20 21.95 11.55 -1.30
C TYR A 20 23.38 11.44 -0.74
N ASN A 21 24.16 12.48 -0.69
CA ASN A 21 25.53 12.52 -0.16
C ASN A 21 25.66 13.34 1.13
N GLN A 22 24.58 13.45 1.93
CA GLN A 22 24.66 14.09 3.24
C GLN A 22 25.55 13.24 4.15
N GLU A 23 26.66 13.85 4.62
CA GLU A 23 27.66 13.27 5.53
C GLU A 23 27.03 13.01 6.91
N ASN A 24 26.27 11.97 7.06
CA ASN A 24 25.97 11.42 8.37
C ASN A 24 25.89 9.90 8.30
N THR A 25 26.76 9.28 9.04
CA THR A 25 26.94 7.93 9.58
C THR A 25 25.92 6.82 9.16
N ILE A 26 24.70 7.17 8.81
CA ILE A 26 23.65 6.26 8.36
C ILE A 26 23.86 5.89 6.88
N TRP A 27 24.36 6.83 6.04
CA TRP A 27 24.63 6.60 4.62
C TRP A 27 25.79 5.65 4.37
N SER A 28 26.88 5.79 5.10
CA SER A 28 28.01 4.89 4.96
C SER A 28 27.67 3.46 5.38
N GLN A 29 26.72 3.27 6.32
CA GLN A 29 26.25 1.94 6.73
C GLN A 29 25.13 1.40 5.82
N LEU A 30 24.30 2.26 5.23
CA LEU A 30 23.23 1.85 4.30
C LEU A 30 23.77 1.64 2.87
N VAL A 31 24.68 2.48 2.40
CA VAL A 31 25.33 2.33 1.09
C VAL A 31 26.27 1.12 1.05
N THR A 32 26.90 0.73 2.16
CA THR A 32 27.66 -0.51 2.24
C THR A 32 26.79 -1.77 2.39
N LYS A 33 25.53 -1.65 2.81
CA LYS A 33 24.57 -2.77 2.86
C LYS A 33 23.66 -2.89 1.65
N LEU A 34 23.42 -1.79 0.94
CA LEU A 34 22.69 -1.77 -0.32
C LEU A 34 23.74 -1.65 -1.41
N SER A 35 23.84 -2.65 -2.30
CA SER A 35 24.68 -2.53 -3.49
C SER A 35 24.45 -1.16 -4.11
N ASP A 36 25.50 -0.40 -4.39
CA ASP A 36 25.51 0.98 -4.92
C ASP A 36 24.60 1.24 -6.13
N SER A 37 24.02 0.18 -6.70
CA SER A 37 23.17 0.20 -7.91
C SER A 37 21.72 0.60 -7.63
N THR A 38 21.14 0.33 -6.48
CA THR A 38 19.67 0.43 -6.25
C THR A 38 19.10 1.84 -6.51
N ILE A 39 19.85 2.89 -6.15
CA ILE A 39 19.43 4.28 -6.42
C ILE A 39 19.29 4.53 -7.92
N PHE A 40 20.10 3.88 -8.76
CA PHE A 40 20.11 4.08 -10.20
C PHE A 40 19.13 3.15 -10.94
N GLU A 41 18.43 2.26 -10.24
CA GLU A 41 17.47 1.34 -10.85
C GLU A 41 16.12 1.99 -11.18
N ILE A 42 15.82 3.18 -10.64
CA ILE A 42 14.61 3.91 -10.96
C ILE A 42 14.89 5.06 -11.96
N PRO A 43 13.91 5.40 -12.82
CA PRO A 43 14.07 6.47 -13.80
C PRO A 43 14.33 7.85 -13.17
N TRP A 44 15.10 8.71 -13.84
CA TRP A 44 15.39 10.07 -13.38
C TRP A 44 14.16 10.91 -13.01
N GLY A 45 13.03 10.70 -13.74
CA GLY A 45 11.76 11.38 -13.44
C GLY A 45 11.21 11.06 -12.04
N HIS A 46 11.47 9.85 -11.51
CA HIS A 46 11.09 9.46 -10.14
C HIS A 46 11.97 10.21 -9.12
N HIS A 47 13.28 10.31 -9.37
CA HIS A 47 14.15 11.09 -8.49
C HIS A 47 13.76 12.56 -8.41
N ILE A 48 13.38 13.19 -9.53
CA ILE A 48 12.89 14.57 -9.52
C ILE A 48 11.68 14.71 -8.61
N LEU A 49 10.76 13.74 -8.65
CA LEU A 49 9.57 13.72 -7.79
C LEU A 49 9.97 13.57 -6.32
N LEU A 50 10.78 12.55 -5.98
CA LEU A 50 11.28 12.33 -4.63
C LEU A 50 11.96 13.57 -4.07
N LEU A 51 12.91 14.16 -4.79
CA LEU A 51 13.60 15.37 -4.38
C LEU A 51 12.65 16.57 -4.18
N SER A 52 11.52 16.63 -4.86
CA SER A 52 10.56 17.73 -4.71
C SER A 52 9.65 17.60 -3.51
N LYS A 53 9.30 16.37 -3.12
CA LYS A 53 8.28 16.08 -2.10
C LYS A 53 8.85 15.53 -0.79
N ILE A 54 10.03 14.92 -0.82
CA ILE A 54 10.63 14.20 0.31
C ILE A 54 11.83 14.99 0.86
N GLY A 55 11.87 15.14 2.18
CA GLY A 55 12.97 15.83 2.88
C GLY A 55 14.04 14.89 3.46
N SER A 56 13.73 13.61 3.65
CA SER A 56 14.60 12.62 4.27
C SER A 56 15.15 11.61 3.26
N PRO A 57 16.47 11.39 3.21
CA PRO A 57 17.05 10.33 2.38
C PRO A 57 16.53 8.93 2.73
N GLN A 58 16.22 8.65 4.00
CA GLN A 58 15.69 7.36 4.45
C GLN A 58 14.31 7.10 3.85
N GLU A 59 13.44 8.10 3.90
CA GLU A 59 12.12 8.04 3.29
C GLU A 59 12.22 7.89 1.76
N ALA A 60 13.13 8.62 1.12
CA ALA A 60 13.36 8.49 -0.32
C ALA A 60 13.81 7.07 -0.71
N LEU A 61 14.71 6.45 0.06
CA LEU A 61 15.15 5.07 -0.16
C LEU A 61 14.00 4.08 -0.01
N PHE A 62 13.15 4.26 0.98
CA PHE A 62 11.95 3.44 1.14
C PHE A 62 11.10 3.46 -0.15
N TYR A 63 10.82 4.65 -0.68
CA TYR A 63 10.04 4.78 -1.91
C TYR A 63 10.78 4.26 -3.14
N ILE A 64 12.12 4.34 -3.20
CA ILE A 64 12.94 3.71 -4.24
C ILE A 64 12.75 2.20 -4.22
N HIS A 65 12.93 1.56 -3.06
CA HIS A 65 12.73 0.13 -2.90
C HIS A 65 11.32 -0.31 -3.29
N LYS A 66 10.30 0.41 -2.81
CA LYS A 66 8.90 0.11 -3.17
C LYS A 66 8.63 0.32 -4.66
N THR A 67 9.28 1.29 -5.29
CA THR A 67 9.18 1.51 -6.73
C THR A 67 9.77 0.35 -7.52
N ILE A 68 10.94 -0.15 -7.13
CA ILE A 68 11.60 -1.30 -7.79
C ILE A 68 10.78 -2.57 -7.56
N GLU A 69 10.42 -2.86 -6.31
CA GLU A 69 9.65 -4.05 -5.93
C GLU A 69 8.33 -4.15 -6.68
N ASN A 70 7.64 -3.02 -6.87
CA ASN A 70 6.29 -2.99 -7.39
C ASN A 70 6.18 -2.49 -8.84
N GLY A 71 7.28 -2.02 -9.43
CA GLY A 71 7.28 -1.46 -10.78
C GLY A 71 6.44 -0.19 -10.90
N TRP A 72 6.46 0.68 -9.87
CA TRP A 72 5.60 1.87 -9.86
C TRP A 72 5.95 2.86 -10.97
N SER A 73 4.93 3.33 -11.67
CA SER A 73 5.03 4.51 -12.52
C SER A 73 5.19 5.76 -11.65
N ARG A 74 5.62 6.88 -12.27
CA ARG A 74 5.78 8.14 -11.56
C ARG A 74 4.48 8.61 -10.88
N SER A 75 3.33 8.43 -11.52
CA SER A 75 2.03 8.82 -10.97
C SER A 75 1.60 7.93 -9.79
N ILE A 76 1.94 6.64 -9.82
CA ILE A 76 1.68 5.72 -8.70
C ILE A 76 2.61 6.04 -7.53
N LEU A 77 3.88 6.33 -7.78
CA LEU A 77 4.80 6.78 -6.75
C LEU A 77 4.31 8.08 -6.09
N GLU A 78 3.86 9.05 -6.90
CA GLU A 78 3.31 10.32 -6.40
C GLU A 78 2.08 10.09 -5.51
N TYR A 79 1.16 9.23 -5.94
CA TYR A 79 0.00 8.84 -5.14
C TYR A 79 0.41 8.29 -3.77
N HIS A 80 1.37 7.35 -3.70
CA HIS A 80 1.81 6.76 -2.44
C HIS A 80 2.57 7.74 -1.53
N ILE A 81 3.30 8.69 -2.09
CA ILE A 81 3.93 9.78 -1.33
C ILE A 81 2.84 10.69 -0.72
N GLU A 82 1.83 11.07 -1.50
CA GLU A 82 0.73 11.93 -1.02
C GLU A 82 -0.12 11.26 0.07
N LYS A 83 -0.20 9.93 0.03
CA LYS A 83 -0.85 9.12 1.07
C LYS A 83 0.06 8.77 2.24
N ASP A 84 1.28 9.27 2.26
CA ASP A 84 2.25 9.07 3.35
C ASP A 84 2.48 7.59 3.72
N LEU A 85 2.65 6.75 2.69
CA LEU A 85 2.83 5.31 2.86
C LEU A 85 4.01 4.98 3.81
N PHE A 86 5.05 5.80 3.83
CA PHE A 86 6.23 5.59 4.69
C PHE A 86 5.88 5.54 6.17
N HIS A 87 5.02 6.46 6.65
CA HIS A 87 4.63 6.51 8.05
C HIS A 87 3.47 5.56 8.41
N GLN A 88 2.82 4.95 7.42
CA GLN A 88 1.72 4.00 7.62
C GLN A 88 2.18 2.56 7.81
N GLN A 89 3.36 2.20 7.32
CA GLN A 89 3.83 0.81 7.43
C GLN A 89 4.11 0.40 8.87
N GLY A 90 3.69 -0.81 9.21
CA GLY A 90 3.96 -1.42 10.51
C GLY A 90 3.14 -0.87 11.68
N LYS A 91 2.14 -0.01 11.44
CA LYS A 91 1.28 0.56 12.50
C LYS A 91 -0.05 -0.17 12.65
N SER A 92 -0.33 -1.18 11.83
CA SER A 92 -1.56 -1.93 11.89
C SER A 92 -1.72 -2.63 13.24
N ILE A 93 -2.82 -2.32 13.94
CA ILE A 93 -3.23 -3.09 15.13
C ILE A 93 -3.84 -4.39 14.63
N ASN A 94 -3.11 -5.47 14.76
CA ASN A 94 -3.53 -6.78 14.29
C ASN A 94 -3.05 -7.88 15.24
N ASN A 95 -3.54 -9.09 15.03
CA ASN A 95 -3.19 -10.27 15.80
C ASN A 95 -2.35 -11.29 15.01
N PHE A 96 -1.72 -10.90 13.90
CA PHE A 96 -1.01 -11.82 13.01
C PHE A 96 0.09 -12.61 13.71
N THR A 97 0.84 -11.96 14.62
CA THR A 97 1.90 -12.63 15.39
C THR A 97 1.38 -13.68 16.34
N GLN A 98 0.09 -13.61 16.72
CA GLN A 98 -0.56 -14.57 17.61
C GLN A 98 -1.27 -15.70 16.85
N THR A 99 -1.73 -15.41 15.62
CA THR A 99 -2.61 -16.30 14.84
C THR A 99 -1.92 -16.95 13.64
N LEU A 100 -0.84 -16.35 13.13
CA LEU A 100 -0.09 -16.85 11.99
C LEU A 100 1.32 -17.25 12.41
N LEU A 101 1.80 -18.37 11.86
CA LEU A 101 3.19 -18.80 12.06
C LEU A 101 4.15 -17.95 11.22
N PRO A 102 5.40 -17.70 11.70
CA PRO A 102 6.46 -17.15 10.87
C PRO A 102 6.76 -18.10 9.68
N PRO A 103 7.04 -17.60 8.49
CA PRO A 103 7.20 -16.18 8.10
C PRO A 103 5.88 -15.48 7.66
N GLN A 104 4.72 -16.15 7.75
CA GLN A 104 3.45 -15.62 7.27
C GLN A 104 2.98 -14.40 8.06
N SER A 105 3.17 -14.42 9.38
CA SER A 105 2.83 -13.28 10.25
C SER A 105 3.65 -12.04 9.93
N GLU A 106 4.95 -12.20 9.66
CA GLU A 106 5.84 -11.10 9.27
C GLU A 106 5.42 -10.53 7.92
N LEU A 107 5.17 -11.42 6.95
CA LEU A 107 4.73 -11.04 5.62
C LEU A 107 3.37 -10.33 5.63
N ALA A 108 2.43 -10.78 6.45
CA ALA A 108 1.13 -10.14 6.61
C ALA A 108 1.26 -8.72 7.19
N ASN A 109 2.10 -8.54 8.21
CA ASN A 109 2.39 -7.22 8.79
C ASN A 109 3.05 -6.26 7.77
N GLU A 110 3.89 -6.79 6.88
CA GLU A 110 4.54 -5.97 5.85
C GLU A 110 3.61 -5.56 4.71
N LEU A 111 2.66 -6.44 4.35
CA LEU A 111 1.83 -6.25 3.17
C LEU A 111 0.52 -5.51 3.42
N LEU A 112 0.00 -5.58 4.64
CA LEU A 112 -1.27 -4.92 4.98
C LEU A 112 -1.01 -3.56 5.62
N LYS A 113 -1.81 -2.59 5.22
CA LYS A 113 -1.73 -1.20 5.69
C LYS A 113 -2.72 -0.94 6.82
N ASP A 114 -2.49 0.14 7.56
CA ASP A 114 -3.45 0.76 8.45
C ASP A 114 -3.02 2.22 8.72
N PRO A 115 -3.86 3.21 8.48
CA PRO A 115 -5.19 3.10 7.85
C PRO A 115 -5.12 2.98 6.31
N TYR A 116 -6.24 2.54 5.71
CA TYR A 116 -6.48 2.67 4.28
C TYR A 116 -7.17 4.01 3.97
N HIS A 117 -6.88 4.59 2.81
CA HIS A 117 -7.46 5.87 2.38
C HIS A 117 -8.50 5.67 1.27
N PHE A 118 -9.74 6.03 1.57
CA PHE A 118 -10.87 5.90 0.66
C PHE A 118 -11.43 7.23 0.17
N ASP A 119 -10.63 8.32 0.24
CA ASP A 119 -11.03 9.67 -0.18
C ASP A 119 -11.49 9.72 -1.64
N PHE A 120 -11.02 8.79 -2.47
CA PHE A 120 -11.44 8.68 -3.86
C PHE A 120 -12.91 8.31 -4.04
N LEU A 121 -13.59 7.83 -2.99
CA LEU A 121 -15.03 7.51 -3.05
C LEU A 121 -15.91 8.74 -3.00
N GLN A 122 -15.43 9.86 -2.44
CA GLN A 122 -16.19 11.11 -2.30
C GLN A 122 -17.58 10.91 -1.67
N LEU A 123 -17.65 10.06 -0.66
CA LEU A 123 -18.89 9.73 0.04
C LEU A 123 -19.30 10.86 0.99
N SER A 124 -20.61 11.03 1.17
CA SER A 124 -21.16 11.92 2.21
C SER A 124 -21.04 11.29 3.58
N GLU A 125 -21.04 12.08 4.66
CA GLU A 125 -21.05 11.59 6.05
C GLU A 125 -22.26 10.68 6.39
N LYS A 126 -23.30 10.69 5.55
CA LYS A 126 -24.51 9.87 5.71
C LYS A 126 -24.52 8.66 4.75
N ALA A 127 -23.39 8.32 4.15
CA ALA A 127 -23.31 7.19 3.22
C ALA A 127 -23.64 5.89 3.94
N LEU A 128 -24.43 5.05 3.31
CA LEU A 128 -24.77 3.71 3.80
C LEU A 128 -23.70 2.70 3.35
N GLU A 129 -23.64 1.55 4.01
CA GLU A 129 -22.72 0.44 3.64
C GLU A 129 -22.80 0.09 2.14
N ARG A 130 -24.01 0.10 1.57
CA ARG A 130 -24.23 -0.15 0.15
C ARG A 130 -23.60 0.92 -0.76
N ASP A 131 -23.60 2.18 -0.34
CA ASP A 131 -22.99 3.26 -1.11
C ASP A 131 -21.47 3.14 -1.12
N ILE A 132 -20.89 2.74 0.01
CA ILE A 132 -19.46 2.43 0.14
C ILE A 132 -19.11 1.25 -0.78
N GLU A 133 -19.85 0.16 -0.72
CA GLU A 133 -19.64 -1.03 -1.54
C GLU A 133 -19.70 -0.69 -3.03
N CYS A 134 -20.77 -0.02 -3.47
CA CYS A 134 -20.93 0.39 -4.86
C CYS A 134 -19.77 1.28 -5.32
N GLY A 135 -19.37 2.26 -4.51
CA GLY A 135 -18.24 3.14 -4.80
C GLY A 135 -16.92 2.39 -4.95
N LEU A 136 -16.62 1.45 -4.06
CA LEU A 136 -15.41 0.62 -4.13
C LEU A 136 -15.40 -0.26 -5.38
N VAL A 137 -16.52 -0.88 -5.73
CA VAL A 137 -16.63 -1.72 -6.93
C VAL A 137 -16.54 -0.89 -8.21
N GLN A 138 -17.18 0.27 -8.28
CA GLN A 138 -17.10 1.18 -9.43
C GLN A 138 -15.68 1.73 -9.63
N GLN A 139 -14.92 1.92 -8.57
CA GLN A 139 -13.54 2.40 -8.60
C GLN A 139 -12.53 1.31 -8.23
N ILE A 140 -12.82 0.07 -8.62
CA ILE A 140 -12.02 -1.12 -8.24
C ILE A 140 -10.52 -0.94 -8.52
N SER A 141 -10.15 -0.25 -9.59
CA SER A 141 -8.74 0.00 -9.90
C SER A 141 -8.06 0.87 -8.84
N LYS A 142 -8.73 1.91 -8.33
CA LYS A 142 -8.22 2.76 -7.25
C LYS A 142 -8.21 2.00 -5.93
N PHE A 143 -9.24 1.19 -5.70
CA PHE A 143 -9.31 0.34 -4.52
C PHE A 143 -8.16 -0.68 -4.49
N LEU A 144 -7.88 -1.35 -5.61
CA LEU A 144 -6.73 -2.27 -5.70
C LEU A 144 -5.38 -1.57 -5.53
N LEU A 145 -5.24 -0.33 -6.01
CA LEU A 145 -4.05 0.48 -5.76
C LEU A 145 -3.90 0.80 -4.26
N GLU A 146 -4.99 1.11 -3.59
CA GLU A 146 -4.98 1.37 -2.15
C GLU A 146 -4.68 0.11 -1.35
N LEU A 147 -5.29 -1.03 -1.68
CA LEU A 147 -4.98 -2.31 -1.04
C LEU A 147 -3.52 -2.73 -1.23
N GLY A 148 -2.96 -2.45 -2.40
CA GLY A 148 -1.58 -2.76 -2.74
C GLY A 148 -1.42 -4.04 -3.56
N LYS A 149 -0.15 -4.43 -3.77
CA LYS A 149 0.21 -5.55 -4.64
C LYS A 149 -0.13 -6.89 -3.99
N GLY A 150 -0.66 -7.78 -4.79
CA GLY A 150 -0.97 -9.15 -4.38
C GLY A 150 -2.46 -9.41 -4.21
N PHE A 151 -3.29 -8.39 -4.13
CA PHE A 151 -4.74 -8.56 -4.05
C PHE A 151 -5.34 -8.87 -5.42
N ALA A 152 -6.07 -9.98 -5.50
CA ALA A 152 -6.89 -10.37 -6.63
C ALA A 152 -8.37 -10.29 -6.23
N TYR A 153 -9.14 -9.46 -6.92
CA TYR A 153 -10.57 -9.31 -6.66
C TYR A 153 -11.35 -10.52 -7.11
N MET A 154 -12.07 -11.18 -6.20
CA MET A 154 -12.88 -12.37 -6.44
C MET A 154 -14.35 -12.02 -6.68
N GLY A 155 -14.85 -10.93 -6.08
CA GLY A 155 -16.22 -10.48 -6.24
C GLY A 155 -16.76 -9.69 -5.06
N HIS A 156 -17.94 -9.10 -5.28
CA HIS A 156 -18.76 -8.48 -4.24
C HIS A 156 -20.06 -9.26 -4.07
N GLN A 157 -20.70 -9.10 -2.92
CA GLN A 157 -21.88 -9.89 -2.53
C GLN A 157 -21.69 -11.39 -2.82
N TYR A 158 -20.47 -11.86 -2.49
CA TYR A 158 -20.05 -13.21 -2.81
C TYR A 158 -20.90 -14.24 -2.07
N LEU A 159 -21.56 -15.12 -2.83
CA LEU A 159 -22.48 -16.10 -2.27
C LEU A 159 -21.73 -17.24 -1.60
N LEU A 160 -21.90 -17.38 -0.30
CA LEU A 160 -21.38 -18.47 0.50
C LEU A 160 -22.53 -19.40 0.91
N LYS A 161 -22.47 -20.66 0.49
CA LYS A 161 -23.46 -21.67 0.85
C LYS A 161 -22.93 -22.54 1.99
N VAL A 162 -23.55 -22.43 3.15
CA VAL A 162 -23.20 -23.24 4.32
C VAL A 162 -24.43 -24.07 4.72
N TRP A 163 -24.36 -25.36 4.49
CA TRP A 163 -25.49 -26.32 4.63
C TRP A 163 -26.67 -25.90 3.73
N LYS A 164 -27.81 -25.56 4.35
CA LYS A 164 -29.02 -25.11 3.66
C LYS A 164 -29.23 -23.59 3.65
N LYS A 165 -28.26 -22.83 4.16
CA LYS A 165 -28.36 -21.37 4.27
C LYS A 165 -27.39 -20.69 3.31
N GLU A 166 -27.82 -19.57 2.80
CA GLU A 166 -27.03 -18.71 1.93
C GLU A 166 -26.63 -17.45 2.69
N TYR A 167 -25.35 -17.08 2.58
CA TYR A 167 -24.77 -15.88 3.17
C TYR A 167 -24.09 -15.08 2.07
N ARG A 168 -23.96 -13.79 2.26
CA ARG A 168 -23.26 -12.92 1.32
C ARG A 168 -22.15 -12.18 2.01
N LEU A 169 -20.95 -12.25 1.44
CA LEU A 169 -19.78 -11.48 1.84
C LEU A 169 -19.79 -10.19 1.05
N ASP A 170 -19.53 -9.05 1.69
CA ASP A 170 -19.51 -7.76 1.00
C ASP A 170 -18.44 -7.76 -0.10
N LEU A 171 -17.19 -8.06 0.26
CA LEU A 171 -16.09 -8.17 -0.71
C LEU A 171 -15.20 -9.37 -0.38
N LEU A 172 -14.80 -10.11 -1.41
CA LEU A 172 -13.86 -11.21 -1.32
C LEU A 172 -12.65 -10.96 -2.23
N PHE A 173 -11.45 -11.14 -1.67
CA PHE A 173 -10.18 -11.10 -2.38
C PHE A 173 -9.37 -12.37 -2.11
N TYR A 174 -8.44 -12.66 -3.00
CA TYR A 174 -7.37 -13.62 -2.77
C TYR A 174 -6.04 -12.89 -2.79
N HIS A 175 -5.21 -13.11 -1.77
CA HIS A 175 -3.89 -12.49 -1.73
C HIS A 175 -2.83 -13.47 -2.20
N THR A 176 -2.24 -13.21 -3.37
CA THR A 176 -1.36 -14.14 -4.09
C THR A 176 -0.05 -14.43 -3.35
N ARG A 177 0.50 -13.48 -2.60
CA ARG A 177 1.74 -13.67 -1.81
C ARG A 177 1.47 -14.39 -0.50
N LEU A 178 0.39 -14.03 0.20
CA LEU A 178 -0.03 -14.69 1.45
C LEU A 178 -0.68 -16.05 1.19
N LYS A 179 -1.13 -16.32 -0.05
CA LYS A 179 -1.89 -17.52 -0.44
C LYS A 179 -3.12 -17.73 0.46
N ALA A 180 -3.83 -16.65 0.73
CA ALA A 180 -4.97 -16.61 1.63
C ALA A 180 -6.13 -15.81 1.05
N TYR A 181 -7.35 -16.20 1.40
CA TYR A 181 -8.53 -15.37 1.16
C TYR A 181 -8.56 -14.21 2.13
N ILE A 182 -8.98 -13.04 1.64
CA ILE A 182 -9.20 -11.84 2.43
C ILE A 182 -10.67 -11.46 2.33
N VAL A 183 -11.36 -11.53 3.43
CA VAL A 183 -12.76 -11.12 3.56
C VAL A 183 -12.79 -9.69 4.07
N ILE A 184 -13.52 -8.83 3.37
CA ILE A 184 -13.78 -7.46 3.80
C ILE A 184 -15.28 -7.33 4.03
N GLU A 185 -15.64 -7.01 5.24
CA GLU A 185 -17.01 -6.67 5.65
C GLU A 185 -17.09 -5.17 5.88
N LEU A 186 -17.99 -4.49 5.21
CA LEU A 186 -18.16 -3.04 5.26
C LEU A 186 -19.14 -2.66 6.35
N LYS A 187 -18.82 -1.63 7.12
CA LYS A 187 -19.71 -1.05 8.13
C LYS A 187 -19.64 0.46 8.05
N ALA A 188 -20.82 1.08 8.00
CA ALA A 188 -20.97 2.54 8.02
C ALA A 188 -21.17 3.08 9.47
N LYS A 189 -21.01 2.24 10.46
CA LYS A 189 -21.17 2.55 11.88
C LYS A 189 -19.83 2.44 12.60
N GLU A 190 -19.80 2.95 13.84
CA GLU A 190 -18.73 2.63 14.78
C GLU A 190 -18.62 1.12 15.00
N PHE A 191 -17.42 0.69 15.37
CA PHE A 191 -17.13 -0.73 15.60
C PHE A 191 -17.97 -1.31 16.74
N GLU A 192 -18.64 -2.43 16.48
CA GLU A 192 -19.39 -3.21 17.46
C GLU A 192 -18.80 -4.63 17.55
N PRO A 193 -18.65 -5.22 18.76
CA PRO A 193 -18.06 -6.56 18.95
C PRO A 193 -18.77 -7.68 18.18
N GLU A 194 -20.05 -7.54 17.90
CA GLU A 194 -20.89 -8.48 17.14
C GLU A 194 -20.39 -8.66 15.70
N PHE A 195 -19.73 -7.64 15.13
CA PHE A 195 -19.19 -7.71 13.75
C PHE A 195 -18.08 -8.76 13.65
N ILE A 196 -17.31 -8.97 14.72
CA ILE A 196 -16.28 -10.01 14.78
C ILE A 196 -16.89 -11.41 14.63
N GLY A 197 -18.04 -11.64 15.30
CA GLY A 197 -18.72 -12.93 15.25
C GLY A 197 -19.13 -13.32 13.82
N LYS A 198 -19.68 -12.37 13.06
CA LYS A 198 -20.05 -12.54 11.66
C LYS A 198 -18.82 -12.83 10.78
N LEU A 199 -17.74 -12.05 10.97
CA LEU A 199 -16.52 -12.20 10.22
C LEU A 199 -15.84 -13.56 10.48
N ASN A 200 -15.74 -13.97 11.74
CA ASN A 200 -15.19 -15.28 12.13
C ASN A 200 -15.98 -16.45 11.52
N PHE A 201 -17.31 -16.33 11.48
CA PHE A 201 -18.14 -17.32 10.81
C PHE A 201 -17.78 -17.42 9.31
N TYR A 202 -17.64 -16.31 8.62
CA TYR A 202 -17.28 -16.30 7.20
C TYR A 202 -15.89 -16.91 6.95
N ILE A 203 -14.89 -16.53 7.75
CA ILE A 203 -13.52 -17.08 7.65
C ILE A 203 -13.52 -18.60 7.87
N SER A 204 -14.38 -19.11 8.76
CA SER A 204 -14.47 -20.54 9.02
C SER A 204 -15.23 -21.32 7.93
N ALA A 205 -15.94 -20.64 7.06
CA ALA A 205 -16.82 -21.22 6.06
C ALA A 205 -16.26 -21.14 4.62
N ILE A 206 -15.16 -20.40 4.42
CA ILE A 206 -14.41 -20.33 3.17
C ILE A 206 -13.33 -21.41 3.16
#